data_9b0981a0211bc7ba0d257db76f0c13fa
#
_entry.id   9b0981a0211bc7ba0d257db76f0c13fa
#
_cell.length_a   1.000
_cell.length_b   1.000
_cell.length_c   1.000
_cell.angle_alpha   90.00
_cell.angle_beta   90.00
_cell.angle_gamma   90.00
#
_symmetry.space_group_name_H-M   'P 1'
#
loop_
_entity.id
_entity.type
_entity.pdbx_description
1 polymer ?
#
loop_
_entity_poly.entity_id
_entity_poly.type
_entity_poly.pdbx_seq_one_letter_code
_entity_poly.pdbx_strand_id
1 'polypeptide(L)'
;MKKLFISIIASIIALGAHAQVQCEDTCRHVHGIDLSHYQGNVFWETVGDNSKMAYVYLKATEGGTNIDSKYKKNIDLAHRYGMKVGSYHFYRPRIPQQTQLENFMAQCRPGDQDLLPMIDVETKSGMNTEEFCDSLFKFLHLVEKAYKQKPLIYTGANFYDNYLLGKL
;
A
#
# COMPACT_ATOMS: atom_id res chain seq x y z
N MET A 1 59.81 -48.68 14.56
CA MET A 1 58.52 -48.60 13.84
C MET A 1 57.65 -47.61 14.56
N LYS A 2 57.58 -46.37 14.06
CA LYS A 2 56.77 -45.27 14.65
C LYS A 2 55.42 -45.27 13.94
N LYS A 3 54.33 -45.51 14.68
CA LYS A 3 52.97 -45.41 14.16
C LYS A 3 52.55 -43.94 14.20
N LEU A 4 52.25 -43.38 13.05
CA LEU A 4 51.73 -42.03 12.84
C LEU A 4 50.21 -42.06 13.03
N PHE A 5 49.70 -41.40 14.07
CA PHE A 5 48.27 -41.17 14.25
C PHE A 5 47.85 -39.94 13.48
N ILE A 6 47.08 -40.12 12.41
CA ILE A 6 46.46 -39.00 11.70
C ILE A 6 45.11 -38.75 12.38
N SER A 7 45.05 -37.62 13.07
CA SER A 7 43.78 -37.12 13.64
C SER A 7 43.03 -36.36 12.54
N ILE A 8 41.91 -36.88 12.10
CA ILE A 8 40.99 -36.20 11.17
C ILE A 8 40.05 -35.35 12.02
N ILE A 9 40.29 -34.06 12.00
CA ILE A 9 39.33 -33.07 12.56
C ILE A 9 38.23 -32.87 11.49
N ALA A 10 37.08 -33.46 11.71
CA ALA A 10 35.91 -33.17 10.93
C ALA A 10 35.29 -31.83 11.37
N SER A 11 35.55 -30.79 10.61
CA SER A 11 34.85 -29.51 10.77
C SER A 11 33.42 -29.62 10.32
N ILE A 12 32.49 -29.70 11.28
CA ILE A 12 31.06 -29.60 11.03
C ILE A 12 30.76 -28.14 10.72
N ILE A 13 30.68 -27.79 9.44
CA ILE A 13 30.11 -26.52 9.01
C ILE A 13 28.59 -26.64 9.20
N ALA A 14 28.09 -26.06 10.28
CA ALA A 14 26.65 -25.84 10.48
C ALA A 14 26.20 -24.81 9.45
N LEU A 15 25.76 -25.26 8.29
CA LEU A 15 24.95 -24.45 7.37
C LEU A 15 23.64 -24.15 8.09
N GLY A 16 23.53 -22.94 8.61
CA GLY A 16 22.26 -22.39 9.08
C GLY A 16 21.32 -22.31 7.89
N ALA A 17 20.54 -23.37 7.68
CA ALA A 17 19.39 -23.31 6.81
C ALA A 17 18.42 -22.33 7.44
N HIS A 18 18.41 -21.09 6.95
CA HIS A 18 17.27 -20.20 7.13
C HIS A 18 16.14 -20.88 6.34
N ALA A 19 15.34 -21.65 7.04
CA ALA A 19 14.06 -22.10 6.49
C ALA A 19 13.25 -20.84 6.24
N GLN A 20 13.31 -20.32 5.02
CA GLN A 20 12.24 -19.50 4.52
C GLN A 20 11.00 -20.39 4.62
N VAL A 21 10.12 -20.05 5.55
CA VAL A 21 8.78 -20.61 5.57
C VAL A 21 8.16 -20.13 4.26
N GLN A 22 8.27 -20.95 3.22
CA GLN A 22 7.39 -20.88 2.08
C GLN A 22 6.01 -21.20 2.65
N CYS A 23 5.23 -20.14 2.90
CA CYS A 23 3.82 -20.30 3.09
C CYS A 23 3.30 -20.90 1.80
N GLU A 24 3.11 -22.21 1.76
CA GLU A 24 2.39 -22.85 0.66
C GLU A 24 1.01 -22.21 0.66
N ASP A 25 0.76 -21.40 -0.35
CA ASP A 25 -0.49 -20.70 -0.56
C ASP A 25 -1.57 -21.72 -0.97
N THR A 26 -2.05 -22.48 0.03
CA THR A 26 -3.17 -23.42 -0.13
C THR A 26 -4.51 -22.69 -0.18
N CYS A 27 -4.53 -21.39 0.12
CA CYS A 27 -5.69 -20.53 0.00
C CYS A 27 -5.70 -19.86 -1.37
N ARG A 28 -6.87 -19.69 -1.95
CA ARG A 28 -7.07 -18.88 -3.16
C ARG A 28 -6.97 -17.39 -2.80
N HIS A 29 -5.75 -16.92 -2.53
CA HIS A 29 -5.52 -15.52 -2.30
C HIS A 29 -5.52 -14.74 -3.62
N VAL A 30 -6.17 -13.62 -3.59
CA VAL A 30 -6.12 -12.63 -4.66
C VAL A 30 -5.00 -11.65 -4.30
N HIS A 31 -4.00 -11.53 -5.14
CA HIS A 31 -2.86 -10.64 -4.92
C HIS A 31 -3.05 -9.33 -5.68
N GLY A 32 -2.54 -8.27 -5.10
CA GLY A 32 -2.46 -6.95 -5.71
C GLY A 32 -1.19 -6.25 -5.29
N ILE A 33 -0.94 -5.13 -5.93
CA ILE A 33 0.19 -4.25 -5.63
C ILE A 33 -0.30 -2.82 -5.44
N ASP A 34 0.47 -2.02 -4.72
CA ASP A 34 0.32 -0.58 -4.69
C ASP A 34 1.52 0.08 -5.39
N LEU A 35 1.27 1.17 -6.09
CA LEU A 35 2.26 1.86 -6.90
C LEU A 35 2.09 3.38 -6.85
N SER A 36 3.22 4.07 -6.97
CA SER A 36 3.30 5.52 -7.14
C SER A 36 4.40 5.87 -8.15
N HIS A 37 4.67 7.14 -8.34
CA HIS A 37 5.81 7.56 -9.15
C HIS A 37 7.17 7.06 -8.64
N TYR A 38 7.28 6.71 -7.36
CA TYR A 38 8.52 6.21 -6.75
C TYR A 38 8.99 4.87 -7.34
N GLN A 39 8.08 4.02 -7.81
CA GLN A 39 8.42 2.75 -8.45
C GLN A 39 8.95 2.92 -9.88
N GLY A 40 9.05 4.14 -10.36
CA GLY A 40 9.59 4.40 -11.69
C GLY A 40 8.68 3.92 -12.82
N ASN A 41 9.24 3.29 -13.84
CA ASN A 41 8.48 2.73 -14.95
C ASN A 41 8.09 1.28 -14.63
N VAL A 42 6.81 1.00 -14.72
CA VAL A 42 6.24 -0.32 -14.48
C VAL A 42 6.18 -1.09 -15.80
N PHE A 43 6.62 -2.32 -15.79
CA PHE A 43 6.49 -3.25 -16.91
C PHE A 43 5.12 -3.93 -16.85
N TRP A 44 4.10 -3.22 -17.31
CA TRP A 44 2.70 -3.62 -17.18
C TRP A 44 2.36 -4.93 -17.88
N GLU A 45 3.05 -5.26 -18.96
CA GLU A 45 2.94 -6.56 -19.62
C GLU A 45 3.29 -7.70 -18.64
N THR A 46 4.45 -7.59 -17.97
CA THR A 46 4.87 -8.57 -16.97
C THR A 46 3.92 -8.67 -15.77
N VAL A 47 3.36 -7.53 -15.33
CA VAL A 47 2.41 -7.52 -14.22
C VAL A 47 1.09 -8.17 -14.63
N GLY A 48 0.57 -7.84 -15.81
CA GLY A 48 -0.70 -8.37 -16.31
C GLY A 48 -0.64 -9.86 -16.70
N ASP A 49 0.52 -10.33 -17.16
CA ASP A 49 0.73 -11.75 -17.47
C ASP A 49 0.82 -12.64 -16.22
N ASN A 50 1.00 -12.04 -15.04
CA ASN A 50 1.00 -12.78 -13.79
C ASN A 50 -0.42 -13.09 -13.34
N SER A 51 -0.90 -14.30 -13.58
CA SER A 51 -2.25 -14.74 -13.23
C SER A 51 -2.62 -14.64 -11.73
N LYS A 52 -1.63 -14.45 -10.85
CA LYS A 52 -1.87 -14.22 -9.42
C LYS A 52 -2.17 -12.75 -9.10
N MET A 53 -1.81 -11.82 -9.99
CA MET A 53 -2.03 -10.38 -9.80
C MET A 53 -3.37 -9.97 -10.39
N ALA A 54 -4.29 -9.54 -9.54
CA ALA A 54 -5.65 -9.21 -9.97
C ALA A 54 -5.99 -7.72 -9.88
N TYR A 55 -5.29 -6.98 -9.01
CA TYR A 55 -5.61 -5.57 -8.78
C TYR A 55 -4.37 -4.74 -8.46
N VAL A 56 -4.51 -3.44 -8.65
CA VAL A 56 -3.51 -2.46 -8.28
C VAL A 56 -4.16 -1.24 -7.60
N TYR A 57 -3.52 -0.74 -6.55
CA TYR A 57 -3.80 0.58 -6.01
C TYR A 57 -2.76 1.58 -6.48
N LEU A 58 -3.20 2.68 -7.09
CA LEU A 58 -2.34 3.72 -7.64
C LEU A 58 -2.42 4.99 -6.79
N LYS A 59 -1.26 5.55 -6.41
CA LYS A 59 -1.22 6.88 -5.82
C LYS A 59 -1.80 7.87 -6.80
N ALA A 60 -2.88 8.52 -6.42
CA ALA A 60 -3.46 9.57 -7.23
C ALA A 60 -2.99 10.95 -6.75
N THR A 61 -3.07 11.17 -5.45
CA THR A 61 -2.81 12.49 -4.87
C THR A 61 -2.20 12.40 -3.47
N GLU A 62 -1.70 13.54 -2.99
CA GLU A 62 -1.21 13.73 -1.63
C GLU A 62 -1.52 15.13 -1.16
N GLY A 63 -2.06 15.27 0.05
CA GLY A 63 -2.41 16.58 0.62
C GLY A 63 -3.30 17.40 -0.30
N GLY A 64 -3.14 18.74 -0.24
CA GLY A 64 -4.07 19.64 -0.93
C GLY A 64 -3.83 19.83 -2.43
N THR A 65 -2.63 19.55 -2.94
CA THR A 65 -2.24 19.97 -4.30
C THR A 65 -1.36 18.99 -5.06
N ASN A 66 -0.73 18.03 -4.37
CA ASN A 66 0.16 17.10 -5.03
C ASN A 66 -0.62 16.04 -5.81
N ILE A 67 -0.27 15.87 -7.08
CA ILE A 67 -0.79 14.85 -7.98
C ILE A 67 0.37 13.93 -8.32
N ASP A 68 0.17 12.62 -8.25
CA ASP A 68 1.19 11.67 -8.66
C ASP A 68 1.43 11.75 -10.16
N SER A 69 2.67 12.03 -10.55
CA SER A 69 3.05 12.32 -11.94
C SER A 69 2.84 11.15 -12.91
N LYS A 70 2.69 9.92 -12.38
CA LYS A 70 2.48 8.71 -13.17
C LYS A 70 1.06 8.17 -13.09
N TYR A 71 0.20 8.75 -12.25
CA TYR A 71 -1.13 8.24 -11.98
C TYR A 71 -1.94 8.01 -13.27
N LYS A 72 -2.11 9.05 -14.08
CA LYS A 72 -2.91 8.97 -15.31
C LYS A 72 -2.39 7.93 -16.30
N LYS A 73 -1.07 7.87 -16.47
CA LYS A 73 -0.46 6.86 -17.36
C LYS A 73 -0.66 5.45 -16.81
N ASN A 74 -0.48 5.29 -15.50
CA ASN A 74 -0.55 3.98 -14.86
C ASN A 74 -1.98 3.42 -14.82
N ILE A 75 -3.00 4.26 -14.60
CA ILE A 75 -4.40 3.80 -14.61
C ILE A 75 -4.80 3.30 -16.00
N ASP A 76 -4.44 4.02 -17.06
CA ASP A 76 -4.73 3.63 -18.44
C ASP A 76 -4.05 2.30 -18.81
N LEU A 77 -2.81 2.11 -18.36
CA LEU A 77 -2.03 0.90 -18.64
C LEU A 77 -2.56 -0.28 -17.80
N ALA A 78 -2.83 -0.08 -16.51
CA ALA A 78 -3.37 -1.13 -15.65
C ALA A 78 -4.67 -1.71 -16.20
N HIS A 79 -5.61 -0.85 -16.60
CA HIS A 79 -6.85 -1.30 -17.25
C HIS A 79 -6.61 -2.02 -18.56
N ARG A 80 -5.67 -1.52 -19.40
CA ARG A 80 -5.32 -2.16 -20.68
C ARG A 80 -4.81 -3.59 -20.48
N TYR A 81 -4.09 -3.84 -19.39
CA TYR A 81 -3.58 -5.16 -19.04
C TYR A 81 -4.52 -5.96 -18.10
N GLY A 82 -5.80 -5.56 -18.03
CA GLY A 82 -6.86 -6.32 -17.37
C GLY A 82 -6.88 -6.27 -15.84
N MET A 83 -6.08 -5.37 -15.23
CA MET A 83 -6.06 -5.20 -13.78
C MET A 83 -7.30 -4.43 -13.31
N LYS A 84 -7.82 -4.82 -12.13
CA LYS A 84 -8.75 -3.97 -11.37
C LYS A 84 -8.00 -2.85 -10.70
N VAL A 85 -8.50 -1.61 -10.85
CA VAL A 85 -7.78 -0.43 -10.36
C VAL A 85 -8.54 0.25 -9.22
N GLY A 86 -7.81 0.50 -8.15
CA GLY A 86 -8.17 1.44 -7.10
C GLY A 86 -7.20 2.59 -7.05
N SER A 87 -7.61 3.66 -6.41
CA SER A 87 -6.77 4.84 -6.22
C SER A 87 -6.63 5.17 -4.76
N TYR A 88 -5.45 5.69 -4.38
CA TYR A 88 -5.24 6.14 -3.03
C TYR A 88 -4.81 7.60 -2.94
N HIS A 89 -5.17 8.20 -1.81
CA HIS A 89 -4.77 9.53 -1.38
C HIS A 89 -3.87 9.44 -0.17
N PHE A 90 -2.68 10.02 -0.24
CA PHE A 90 -1.79 10.13 0.92
C PHE A 90 -2.23 11.31 1.79
N TYR A 91 -2.73 10.98 2.98
CA TYR A 91 -3.33 11.96 3.89
C TYR A 91 -2.29 12.82 4.60
N ARG A 92 -2.51 14.13 4.61
CA ARG A 92 -1.69 15.12 5.33
C ARG A 92 -2.51 15.82 6.41
N PRO A 93 -2.35 15.45 7.69
CA PRO A 93 -3.25 15.89 8.78
C PRO A 93 -3.40 17.39 8.96
N ARG A 94 -2.36 18.17 8.64
CA ARG A 94 -2.36 19.63 8.79
C ARG A 94 -2.96 20.39 7.61
N ILE A 95 -3.32 19.67 6.54
CA ILE A 95 -3.96 20.27 5.36
C ILE A 95 -5.49 20.20 5.56
N PRO A 96 -6.25 21.26 5.24
CA PRO A 96 -7.70 21.23 5.33
C PRO A 96 -8.31 20.02 4.60
N GLN A 97 -9.22 19.31 5.24
CA GLN A 97 -9.79 18.07 4.75
C GLN A 97 -10.57 18.27 3.44
N GLN A 98 -11.28 19.39 3.33
CA GLN A 98 -12.02 19.73 2.12
C GLN A 98 -11.09 19.91 0.92
N THR A 99 -9.95 20.58 1.10
CA THR A 99 -8.95 20.79 0.05
C THR A 99 -8.33 19.45 -0.41
N GLN A 100 -8.08 18.53 0.53
CA GLN A 100 -7.59 17.20 0.20
C GLN A 100 -8.63 16.38 -0.57
N LEU A 101 -9.90 16.44 -0.16
CA LEU A 101 -10.98 15.78 -0.89
C LEU A 101 -11.09 16.30 -2.33
N GLU A 102 -11.07 17.63 -2.52
CA GLU A 102 -11.13 18.25 -3.83
C GLU A 102 -9.98 17.81 -4.72
N ASN A 103 -8.75 17.78 -4.18
CA ASN A 103 -7.57 17.28 -4.89
C ASN A 103 -7.75 15.81 -5.30
N PHE A 104 -8.22 14.95 -4.39
CA PHE A 104 -8.45 13.53 -4.67
C PHE A 104 -9.53 13.33 -5.74
N MET A 105 -10.68 13.96 -5.58
CA MET A 105 -11.80 13.85 -6.52
C MET A 105 -11.51 14.42 -7.91
N ALA A 106 -10.62 15.40 -8.01
CA ALA A 106 -10.19 15.95 -9.31
C ALA A 106 -9.45 14.92 -10.17
N GLN A 107 -8.80 13.93 -9.54
CA GLN A 107 -8.08 12.85 -10.22
C GLN A 107 -8.89 11.55 -10.29
N CYS A 108 -9.66 11.25 -9.24
CA CYS A 108 -10.35 9.98 -9.06
C CYS A 108 -11.83 10.24 -8.83
N ARG A 109 -12.61 10.34 -9.88
CA ARG A 109 -14.05 10.54 -9.75
C ARG A 109 -14.74 9.29 -9.21
N PRO A 110 -15.77 9.43 -8.38
CA PRO A 110 -16.65 8.32 -8.04
C PRO A 110 -17.19 7.67 -9.32
N GLY A 111 -17.05 6.35 -9.43
CA GLY A 111 -17.50 5.61 -10.62
C GLY A 111 -16.40 5.30 -11.64
N ASP A 112 -15.25 5.98 -11.60
CA ASP A 112 -14.12 5.69 -12.47
C ASP A 112 -13.16 4.64 -11.85
N GLN A 113 -13.53 4.08 -10.69
CA GLN A 113 -12.73 3.14 -9.93
C GLN A 113 -13.36 1.76 -9.88
N ASP A 114 -12.56 0.71 -10.04
CA ASP A 114 -13.03 -0.66 -9.86
C ASP A 114 -13.09 -1.07 -8.38
N LEU A 115 -12.29 -0.40 -7.54
CA LEU A 115 -12.12 -0.71 -6.12
C LEU A 115 -12.52 0.48 -5.24
N LEU A 116 -12.68 0.21 -3.95
CA LEU A 116 -12.98 1.26 -2.96
C LEU A 116 -11.88 2.32 -2.92
N PRO A 117 -12.21 3.60 -2.68
CA PRO A 117 -11.20 4.61 -2.46
C PRO A 117 -10.35 4.24 -1.24
N MET A 118 -9.05 4.48 -1.29
CA MET A 118 -8.15 4.17 -0.19
C MET A 118 -7.46 5.44 0.32
N ILE A 119 -7.36 5.55 1.64
CA ILE A 119 -6.67 6.63 2.33
C ILE A 119 -5.43 6.06 3.01
N ASP A 120 -4.28 6.55 2.61
CA ASP A 120 -2.97 6.18 3.13
C ASP A 120 -2.61 7.11 4.29
N VAL A 121 -2.48 6.54 5.50
CA VAL A 121 -2.36 7.25 6.77
C VAL A 121 -1.10 6.80 7.51
N GLU A 122 -0.01 7.53 7.36
CA GLU A 122 1.30 7.14 7.87
C GLU A 122 1.95 8.18 8.81
N THR A 123 1.35 9.34 8.96
CA THR A 123 1.94 10.42 9.78
C THR A 123 0.89 11.23 10.51
N LYS A 124 1.22 11.65 11.74
CA LYS A 124 0.45 12.65 12.51
C LYS A 124 0.94 14.08 12.25
N SER A 125 2.04 14.26 11.55
CA SER A 125 2.65 15.56 11.29
C SER A 125 2.85 16.43 12.57
N GLY A 126 3.20 15.77 13.68
CA GLY A 126 3.39 16.43 14.98
C GLY A 126 2.12 16.86 15.71
N MET A 127 0.93 16.48 15.25
CA MET A 127 -0.32 16.69 16.00
C MET A 127 -0.39 15.77 17.22
N ASN A 128 -1.10 16.16 18.26
CA ASN A 128 -1.46 15.22 19.30
C ASN A 128 -2.44 14.15 18.73
N THR A 129 -2.59 13.03 19.44
CA THR A 129 -3.34 11.88 18.89
C THR A 129 -4.83 12.16 18.75
N GLU A 130 -5.42 12.90 19.67
CA GLU A 130 -6.85 13.24 19.66
C GLU A 130 -7.19 14.17 18.49
N GLU A 131 -6.48 15.28 18.38
CA GLU A 131 -6.64 16.20 17.23
C GLU A 131 -6.43 15.51 15.89
N PHE A 132 -5.43 14.60 15.82
CA PHE A 132 -5.16 13.82 14.63
C PHE A 132 -6.34 12.90 14.27
N CYS A 133 -6.88 12.17 15.25
CA CYS A 133 -8.02 11.27 15.03
C CYS A 133 -9.25 12.07 14.59
N ASP A 134 -9.56 13.18 15.24
CA ASP A 134 -10.67 14.04 14.84
C ASP A 134 -10.53 14.59 13.42
N SER A 135 -9.32 14.98 13.05
CA SER A 135 -9.00 15.44 11.70
C SER A 135 -9.17 14.32 10.67
N LEU A 136 -8.66 13.12 10.97
CA LEU A 136 -8.78 11.96 10.12
C LEU A 136 -10.25 11.53 9.96
N PHE A 137 -11.02 11.44 11.03
CA PHE A 137 -12.44 11.08 10.96
C PHE A 137 -13.25 12.04 10.11
N LYS A 138 -13.00 13.34 10.24
CA LYS A 138 -13.64 14.34 9.38
C LYS A 138 -13.33 14.09 7.91
N PHE A 139 -12.08 13.77 7.59
CA PHE A 139 -11.68 13.48 6.22
C PHE A 139 -12.33 12.19 5.69
N LEU A 140 -12.27 11.10 6.46
CA LEU A 140 -12.88 9.83 6.09
C LEU A 140 -14.39 9.99 5.83
N HIS A 141 -15.08 10.75 6.67
CA HIS A 141 -16.52 11.03 6.47
C HIS A 141 -16.79 11.85 5.20
N LEU A 142 -15.95 12.83 4.89
CA LEU A 142 -16.06 13.57 3.63
C LEU A 142 -15.87 12.68 2.42
N VAL A 143 -14.88 11.77 2.45
CA VAL A 143 -14.64 10.78 1.39
C VAL A 143 -15.83 9.83 1.25
N GLU A 144 -16.32 9.26 2.37
CA GLU A 144 -17.48 8.38 2.38
C GLU A 144 -18.71 9.06 1.75
N LYS A 145 -18.98 10.29 2.13
CA LYS A 145 -20.09 11.07 1.58
C LYS A 145 -19.94 11.32 0.07
N ALA A 146 -18.74 11.64 -0.38
CA ALA A 146 -18.46 11.95 -1.77
C ALA A 146 -18.52 10.70 -2.67
N TYR A 147 -17.91 9.61 -2.22
CA TYR A 147 -17.84 8.35 -2.98
C TYR A 147 -19.03 7.43 -2.73
N LYS A 148 -19.88 7.73 -1.74
CA LYS A 148 -21.00 6.88 -1.27
C LYS A 148 -20.56 5.47 -0.87
N GLN A 149 -19.32 5.34 -0.47
CA GLN A 149 -18.67 4.09 -0.07
C GLN A 149 -17.67 4.42 1.05
N LYS A 150 -17.57 3.53 2.04
CA LYS A 150 -16.54 3.66 3.08
C LYS A 150 -15.15 3.47 2.46
N PRO A 151 -14.23 4.41 2.67
CA PRO A 151 -12.87 4.22 2.18
C PRO A 151 -12.14 3.11 2.95
N LEU A 152 -11.19 2.48 2.28
CA LEU A 152 -10.18 1.67 2.95
C LEU A 152 -9.15 2.59 3.62
N ILE A 153 -8.59 2.13 4.73
CA ILE A 153 -7.45 2.78 5.36
C ILE A 153 -6.24 1.88 5.18
N TYR A 154 -5.19 2.43 4.58
CA TYR A 154 -3.86 1.83 4.59
C TYR A 154 -3.02 2.53 5.64
N THR A 155 -2.28 1.76 6.44
CA THR A 155 -1.37 2.29 7.46
C THR A 155 -0.38 1.21 7.91
N GLY A 156 0.75 1.63 8.44
CA GLY A 156 1.70 0.71 9.05
C GLY A 156 1.19 0.11 10.37
N ALA A 157 1.49 -1.16 10.66
CA ALA A 157 1.05 -1.85 11.87
C ALA A 157 1.40 -1.05 13.14
N ASN A 158 2.65 -0.61 13.28
CA ASN A 158 3.06 0.20 14.42
C ASN A 158 2.31 1.53 14.53
N PHE A 159 1.94 2.14 13.41
CA PHE A 159 1.17 3.38 13.41
C PHE A 159 -0.27 3.12 13.88
N TYR A 160 -0.85 2.03 13.39
CA TYR A 160 -2.17 1.58 13.83
C TYR A 160 -2.21 1.32 15.34
N ASP A 161 -1.30 0.49 15.85
CA ASP A 161 -1.25 0.11 17.26
C ASP A 161 -1.07 1.31 18.20
N ASN A 162 -0.23 2.27 17.81
CA ASN A 162 0.07 3.42 18.65
C ASN A 162 -0.98 4.54 18.59
N TYR A 163 -1.72 4.68 17.48
CA TYR A 163 -2.52 5.89 17.26
C TYR A 163 -3.97 5.65 16.86
N LEU A 164 -4.29 4.48 16.30
CA LEU A 164 -5.61 4.21 15.74
C LEU A 164 -6.37 3.09 16.43
N LEU A 165 -5.69 2.18 17.11
CA LEU A 165 -6.30 1.04 17.79
C LEU A 165 -7.35 1.49 18.81
N GLY A 166 -8.58 0.96 18.65
CA GLY A 166 -9.72 1.30 19.49
C GLY A 166 -10.29 2.69 19.28
N LYS A 167 -9.87 3.37 18.21
CA LYS A 167 -10.37 4.72 17.84
C LYS A 167 -11.04 4.75 16.46
N LEU A 168 -10.79 3.73 15.63
CA LEU A 168 -11.44 3.50 14.34
C LEU A 168 -12.58 2.51 14.47
#